data_e54c543124518ba754eaee94b3df7a0d
#
_entry.id   e54c543124518ba754eaee94b3df7a0d
#
_cell.length_a   1.000
_cell.length_b   1.000
_cell.length_c   1.000
_cell.angle_alpha   90.00
_cell.angle_beta   90.00
_cell.angle_gamma   90.00
#
_symmetry.space_group_name_H-M   'P 1'
#
loop_
_entity.id
_entity.type
_entity.pdbx_description
1 polymer ?
#
loop_
_entity_poly.entity_id
_entity_poly.type
_entity_poly.pdbx_seq_one_letter_code
_entity_poly.pdbx_strand_id
1 'polypeptide(L)'
;MRLGLEPGDVETLPLARARARWPDYGHCVRAVSDWTRSLGLQGVLAASEVALMACRGAKYHHDGAHYGGAAFCNLFLSEDKGLDLHFPAAGHRIPLARGTAVIFDTGQPHAVLRRHSGSFDAADFGPDQDCTQVFLTWELPIEHADVGRVLRVDFDIDPSTSLQLDEEQVRLNGAPALVGPDSGRWFTGNGSSPC
;
A
#
# COMPACT_ATOMS: atom_id res chain seq x y z
N MET A 1 22.08 4.41 -10.05
CA MET A 1 21.29 3.69 -11.09
C MET A 1 19.92 4.34 -11.07
N ARG A 2 19.53 5.07 -12.10
CA ARG A 2 18.15 5.56 -12.22
C ARG A 2 17.31 4.35 -12.61
N LEU A 3 16.34 4.02 -11.79
CA LEU A 3 15.27 3.10 -12.16
C LEU A 3 14.45 3.84 -13.23
N GLY A 4 14.23 3.21 -14.39
CA GLY A 4 13.53 3.84 -15.51
C GLY A 4 12.01 3.92 -15.32
N LEU A 5 11.52 4.16 -14.08
CA LEU A 5 10.10 4.27 -13.80
C LEU A 5 9.50 5.55 -14.37
N GLU A 6 8.37 5.43 -15.03
CA GLU A 6 7.55 6.56 -15.42
C GLU A 6 6.74 7.10 -14.21
N PRO A 7 6.29 8.36 -14.27
CA PRO A 7 5.41 8.90 -13.24
C PRO A 7 4.13 8.06 -13.08
N GLY A 8 3.89 7.57 -11.87
CA GLY A 8 2.76 6.71 -11.55
C GLY A 8 3.08 5.23 -11.49
N ASP A 9 4.29 4.81 -11.88
CA ASP A 9 4.69 3.40 -11.85
C ASP A 9 5.03 2.93 -10.45
N VAL A 10 4.64 1.68 -10.17
CA VAL A 10 5.05 0.89 -9.02
C VAL A 10 5.59 -0.45 -9.54
N GLU A 11 6.84 -0.77 -9.24
CA GLU A 11 7.51 -1.96 -9.75
C GLU A 11 8.16 -2.79 -8.65
N THR A 12 8.13 -4.11 -8.84
CA THR A 12 8.89 -5.04 -7.99
C THR A 12 10.34 -5.11 -8.44
N LEU A 13 11.25 -4.94 -7.50
CA LEU A 13 12.69 -5.05 -7.71
C LEU A 13 13.21 -6.43 -7.28
N PRO A 14 14.32 -6.94 -7.85
CA PRO A 14 14.86 -8.25 -7.52
C PRO A 14 15.47 -8.29 -6.12
N LEU A 15 14.66 -8.59 -5.10
CA LEU A 15 15.05 -8.61 -3.68
C LEU A 15 16.22 -9.55 -3.41
N ALA A 16 16.26 -10.74 -4.02
CA ALA A 16 17.33 -11.71 -3.79
C ALA A 16 18.71 -11.14 -4.10
N ARG A 17 18.83 -10.36 -5.20
CA ARG A 17 20.09 -9.69 -5.57
C ARG A 17 20.40 -8.50 -4.65
N ALA A 18 19.38 -7.72 -4.29
CA ALA A 18 19.52 -6.61 -3.37
C ALA A 18 20.00 -7.11 -2.00
N ARG A 19 19.31 -8.10 -1.43
CA ARG A 19 19.62 -8.69 -0.12
C ARG A 19 21.05 -9.21 -0.01
N ALA A 20 21.56 -9.85 -1.07
CA ALA A 20 22.94 -10.40 -1.08
C ALA A 20 24.02 -9.31 -1.00
N ARG A 21 23.69 -8.05 -1.33
CA ARG A 21 24.61 -6.91 -1.39
C ARG A 21 24.25 -5.77 -0.44
N TRP A 22 23.22 -5.96 0.35
CA TRP A 22 22.70 -4.95 1.26
C TRP A 22 22.92 -5.39 2.72
N PRO A 23 23.99 -4.92 3.36
CA PRO A 23 24.35 -5.36 4.71
C PRO A 23 23.31 -4.99 5.77
N ASP A 24 22.59 -3.87 5.56
CA ASP A 24 21.59 -3.40 6.52
C ASP A 24 20.21 -4.06 6.37
N TYR A 25 20.01 -4.94 5.38
CA TYR A 25 18.73 -5.63 5.17
C TYR A 25 18.20 -6.28 6.45
N GLY A 26 19.06 -7.06 7.13
CA GLY A 26 18.67 -7.71 8.38
C GLY A 26 18.34 -6.72 9.51
N HIS A 27 18.89 -5.52 9.47
CA HIS A 27 18.57 -4.44 10.41
C HIS A 27 17.17 -3.88 10.17
N CYS A 28 16.86 -3.62 8.90
CA CYS A 28 15.52 -3.16 8.49
C CYS A 28 14.43 -4.17 8.87
N VAL A 29 14.65 -5.46 8.58
CA VAL A 29 13.69 -6.51 8.92
C VAL A 29 13.49 -6.61 10.44
N ARG A 30 14.56 -6.55 11.24
CA ARG A 30 14.44 -6.57 12.71
C ARG A 30 13.67 -5.35 13.23
N ALA A 31 13.98 -4.16 12.73
CA ALA A 31 13.32 -2.93 13.16
C ALA A 31 11.80 -2.99 12.93
N VAL A 32 11.37 -3.46 11.75
CA VAL A 32 9.93 -3.64 11.46
C VAL A 32 9.33 -4.76 12.30
N SER A 33 10.05 -5.88 12.51
CA SER A 33 9.57 -6.98 13.35
C SER A 33 9.38 -6.55 14.81
N ASP A 34 10.27 -5.72 15.35
CA ASP A 34 10.15 -5.20 16.71
C ASP A 34 8.98 -4.21 16.83
N TRP A 35 8.81 -3.37 15.81
CA TRP A 35 7.68 -2.44 15.75
C TRP A 35 6.34 -3.19 15.64
N THR A 36 6.19 -4.14 14.71
CA THR A 36 4.95 -4.92 14.54
C THR A 36 4.64 -5.76 15.78
N ARG A 37 5.66 -6.29 16.46
CA ARG A 37 5.49 -6.95 17.77
C ARG A 37 4.90 -6.01 18.81
N SER A 38 5.34 -4.76 18.85
CA SER A 38 4.79 -3.75 19.79
C SER A 38 3.31 -3.42 19.52
N LEU A 39 2.84 -3.66 18.29
CA LEU A 39 1.42 -3.55 17.91
C LEU A 39 0.62 -4.82 18.21
N GLY A 40 1.25 -5.90 18.70
CA GLY A 40 0.61 -7.18 18.95
C GLY A 40 0.58 -8.11 17.74
N LEU A 41 1.37 -7.85 16.69
CA LEU A 41 1.51 -8.68 15.48
C LEU A 41 2.72 -9.62 15.59
N GLN A 42 2.89 -10.27 16.73
CA GLN A 42 4.03 -11.14 16.97
C GLN A 42 4.04 -12.33 16.00
N GLY A 43 5.15 -12.50 15.28
CA GLY A 43 5.36 -13.62 14.36
C GLY A 43 4.69 -13.48 13.00
N VAL A 44 3.73 -12.57 12.82
CA VAL A 44 3.00 -12.37 11.56
C VAL A 44 3.97 -12.02 10.43
N LEU A 45 4.87 -11.06 10.66
CA LEU A 45 5.82 -10.62 9.65
C LEU A 45 6.77 -11.73 9.17
N ALA A 46 7.14 -12.64 10.07
CA ALA A 46 8.05 -13.76 9.74
C ALA A 46 7.39 -14.81 8.84
N ALA A 47 6.06 -14.91 8.87
CA ALA A 47 5.26 -15.79 8.04
C ALA A 47 4.78 -15.12 6.74
N SER A 48 5.00 -13.81 6.59
CA SER A 48 4.53 -13.02 5.46
C SER A 48 5.54 -13.00 4.32
N GLU A 49 5.06 -12.95 3.09
CA GLU A 49 5.90 -12.68 1.93
C GLU A 49 6.46 -11.26 1.98
N VAL A 50 7.66 -11.08 1.44
CA VAL A 50 8.31 -9.78 1.38
C VAL A 50 8.79 -9.47 -0.03
N ALA A 51 8.49 -8.29 -0.50
CA ALA A 51 8.97 -7.76 -1.77
C ALA A 51 9.77 -6.46 -1.56
N LEU A 52 10.71 -6.18 -2.46
CA LEU A 52 11.35 -4.88 -2.59
C LEU A 52 10.66 -4.14 -3.74
N MET A 53 10.16 -2.96 -3.46
CA MET A 53 9.35 -2.18 -4.38
C MET A 53 10.00 -0.84 -4.69
N ALA A 54 9.71 -0.31 -5.87
CA ALA A 54 10.02 1.08 -6.23
C ALA A 54 8.74 1.74 -6.74
N CYS A 55 8.50 2.99 -6.33
CA CYS A 55 7.34 3.79 -6.70
C CYS A 55 7.76 5.20 -7.10
N ARG A 56 7.24 5.70 -8.21
CA ARG A 56 7.44 7.09 -8.66
C ARG A 56 6.12 7.85 -8.68
N GLY A 57 5.51 7.99 -7.48
CA GLY A 57 4.16 8.47 -7.35
C GLY A 57 3.13 7.40 -7.72
N ALA A 58 1.90 7.58 -7.30
CA ALA A 58 0.77 6.73 -7.69
C ALA A 58 -0.52 7.55 -7.67
N LYS A 59 -1.36 7.38 -8.69
CA LYS A 59 -2.73 7.90 -8.70
C LYS A 59 -3.53 7.23 -7.59
N TYR A 60 -4.69 7.77 -7.25
CA TYR A 60 -5.59 7.08 -6.34
C TYR A 60 -6.03 5.74 -6.92
N HIS A 61 -5.88 4.70 -6.13
CA HIS A 61 -6.26 3.33 -6.42
C HIS A 61 -6.51 2.58 -5.12
N HIS A 62 -6.94 1.35 -5.21
CA HIS A 62 -6.87 0.35 -4.16
C HIS A 62 -6.26 -0.93 -4.71
N ASP A 63 -5.66 -1.73 -3.87
CA ASP A 63 -5.01 -2.98 -4.25
C ASP A 63 -5.88 -4.22 -3.95
N GLY A 64 -7.05 -4.02 -3.36
CA GLY A 64 -7.93 -5.08 -2.90
C GLY A 64 -8.38 -6.06 -3.98
N ALA A 65 -8.38 -5.67 -5.26
CA ALA A 65 -8.69 -6.57 -6.36
C ALA A 65 -7.63 -7.69 -6.54
N HIS A 66 -6.38 -7.43 -6.13
CA HIS A 66 -5.26 -8.38 -6.28
C HIS A 66 -4.73 -8.87 -4.92
N TYR A 67 -4.93 -8.10 -3.87
CA TYR A 67 -4.37 -8.32 -2.53
C TYR A 67 -5.43 -8.24 -1.44
N GLY A 68 -6.70 -8.52 -1.75
CA GLY A 68 -7.80 -8.40 -0.78
C GLY A 68 -7.64 -9.29 0.45
N GLY A 69 -6.92 -10.42 0.31
CA GLY A 69 -6.55 -11.29 1.44
C GLY A 69 -5.38 -10.78 2.28
N ALA A 70 -4.83 -9.58 2.00
CA ALA A 70 -3.66 -9.05 2.69
C ALA A 70 -3.83 -7.59 3.12
N ALA A 71 -3.16 -7.23 4.22
CA ALA A 71 -2.81 -5.86 4.53
C ALA A 71 -1.33 -5.63 4.18
N PHE A 72 -0.99 -4.45 3.69
CA PHE A 72 0.41 -4.12 3.46
C PHE A 72 1.07 -3.55 4.70
N CYS A 73 2.28 -4.06 4.99
CA CYS A 73 3.21 -3.46 5.92
C CYS A 73 4.40 -2.93 5.11
N ASN A 74 4.49 -1.63 4.93
CA ASN A 74 5.53 -0.98 4.14
C ASN A 74 6.57 -0.33 5.03
N LEU A 75 7.86 -0.53 4.71
CA LEU A 75 8.99 0.21 5.29
C LEU A 75 9.71 0.99 4.20
N PHE A 76 9.66 2.31 4.26
CA PHE A 76 10.33 3.18 3.29
C PHE A 76 11.82 3.31 3.59
N LEU A 77 12.64 3.19 2.53
CA LEU A 77 14.10 3.11 2.58
C LEU A 77 14.78 4.35 2.01
N SER A 78 14.07 5.09 1.17
CA SER A 78 14.58 6.32 0.55
C SER A 78 14.50 7.50 1.52
N GLU A 79 15.39 8.47 1.33
CA GLU A 79 15.29 9.76 2.00
C GLU A 79 13.97 10.47 1.65
N ASP A 80 13.60 11.47 2.44
CA ASP A 80 12.43 12.32 2.16
C ASP A 80 12.61 13.04 0.81
N LYS A 81 11.72 12.74 -0.12
CA LYS A 81 11.69 13.32 -1.47
C LYS A 81 10.49 14.24 -1.68
N GLY A 82 9.85 14.66 -0.60
CA GLY A 82 8.65 15.49 -0.63
C GLY A 82 7.41 14.77 -1.14
N LEU A 83 7.32 13.46 -0.88
CA LEU A 83 6.16 12.63 -1.22
C LEU A 83 5.44 12.19 0.05
N ASP A 84 4.12 12.10 -0.05
CA ASP A 84 3.25 11.59 0.99
C ASP A 84 2.41 10.43 0.48
N LEU A 85 2.19 9.42 1.33
CA LEU A 85 1.12 8.44 1.17
C LEU A 85 -0.17 9.09 1.71
N HIS A 86 -1.17 9.21 0.86
CA HIS A 86 -2.43 9.89 1.17
C HIS A 86 -3.62 8.92 1.15
N PHE A 87 -4.38 8.92 2.23
CA PHE A 87 -5.65 8.19 2.39
C PHE A 87 -6.81 9.19 2.38
N PRO A 88 -7.52 9.36 1.27
CA PRO A 88 -8.49 10.44 1.11
C PRO A 88 -9.71 10.31 2.03
N ALA A 89 -10.18 9.10 2.30
CA ALA A 89 -11.33 8.87 3.17
C ALA A 89 -11.07 9.28 4.63
N ALA A 90 -9.86 9.08 5.12
CA ALA A 90 -9.46 9.44 6.48
C ALA A 90 -8.80 10.83 6.56
N GLY A 91 -8.48 11.44 5.42
CA GLY A 91 -7.72 12.69 5.35
C GLY A 91 -6.28 12.56 5.85
N HIS A 92 -5.76 11.33 5.98
CA HIS A 92 -4.42 11.10 6.49
C HIS A 92 -3.37 11.26 5.41
N ARG A 93 -2.29 11.98 5.76
CA ARG A 93 -1.07 12.09 4.95
C ARG A 93 0.13 11.65 5.77
N ILE A 94 0.89 10.73 5.24
CA ILE A 94 2.07 10.16 5.88
C ILE A 94 3.29 10.51 5.01
N PRO A 95 4.22 11.35 5.50
CA PRO A 95 5.44 11.65 4.78
C PRO A 95 6.28 10.41 4.53
N LEU A 96 6.70 10.21 3.28
CA LEU A 96 7.53 9.09 2.89
C LEU A 96 9.00 9.45 3.04
N ALA A 97 9.59 8.99 4.13
CA ALA A 97 10.99 9.19 4.46
C ALA A 97 11.60 7.88 4.94
N ARG A 98 12.93 7.80 4.96
CA ARG A 98 13.65 6.64 5.47
C ARG A 98 13.22 6.30 6.89
N GLY A 99 12.82 5.04 7.11
CA GLY A 99 12.37 4.54 8.40
C GLY A 99 10.87 4.76 8.68
N THR A 100 10.14 5.46 7.81
CA THR A 100 8.67 5.47 7.89
C THR A 100 8.16 4.05 7.67
N ALA A 101 7.39 3.53 8.63
CA ALA A 101 6.69 2.26 8.52
C ALA A 101 5.18 2.50 8.62
N VAL A 102 4.40 1.78 7.81
CA VAL A 102 2.94 1.91 7.78
C VAL A 102 2.31 0.55 7.54
N ILE A 103 1.18 0.29 8.23
CA ILE A 103 0.31 -0.86 7.94
C ILE A 103 -1.04 -0.30 7.52
N PHE A 104 -1.58 -0.83 6.42
CA PHE A 104 -2.91 -0.44 5.94
C PHE A 104 -3.58 -1.57 5.19
N ASP A 105 -4.90 -1.52 5.16
CA ASP A 105 -5.75 -2.42 4.39
C ASP A 105 -5.61 -2.08 2.89
N THR A 106 -5.31 -3.10 2.08
CA THR A 106 -5.17 -2.97 0.61
C THR A 106 -6.45 -2.53 -0.08
N GLY A 107 -7.61 -2.75 0.54
CA GLY A 107 -8.90 -2.26 0.09
C GLY A 107 -9.09 -0.74 0.28
N GLN A 108 -8.26 -0.07 1.07
CA GLN A 108 -8.36 1.37 1.26
C GLN A 108 -7.85 2.17 0.06
N PRO A 109 -8.64 3.11 -0.49
CA PRO A 109 -8.15 4.04 -1.49
C PRO A 109 -6.97 4.86 -0.98
N HIS A 110 -5.88 4.86 -1.74
CA HIS A 110 -4.69 5.60 -1.41
C HIS A 110 -3.96 6.10 -2.66
N ALA A 111 -3.02 7.02 -2.47
CA ALA A 111 -2.17 7.57 -3.52
C ALA A 111 -0.80 7.94 -2.96
N VAL A 112 0.21 8.00 -3.84
CA VAL A 112 1.51 8.61 -3.51
C VAL A 112 1.63 9.92 -4.28
N LEU A 113 1.54 11.03 -3.58
CA LEU A 113 1.44 12.38 -4.13
C LEU A 113 2.61 13.24 -3.71
N ARG A 114 2.85 14.31 -4.45
CA ARG A 114 3.69 15.41 -3.95
C ARG A 114 3.07 15.97 -2.66
N ARG A 115 3.94 16.28 -1.70
CA ARG A 115 3.53 16.96 -0.48
C ARG A 115 2.81 18.25 -0.82
N HIS A 116 1.66 18.46 -0.21
CA HIS A 116 0.73 19.57 -0.46
C HIS A 116 -0.08 19.52 -1.76
N SER A 117 0.14 18.54 -2.66
CA SER A 117 -0.74 18.34 -3.82
C SER A 117 -2.04 17.64 -3.40
N GLY A 118 -3.17 18.04 -3.99
CA GLY A 118 -4.48 17.44 -3.75
C GLY A 118 -4.75 16.20 -4.61
N SER A 119 -4.05 16.07 -5.74
CA SER A 119 -4.19 15.00 -6.73
C SER A 119 -2.84 14.64 -7.31
N PHE A 120 -2.79 13.53 -8.05
CA PHE A 120 -1.62 13.14 -8.80
C PHE A 120 -1.52 13.99 -10.07
N ASP A 121 -0.34 14.60 -10.29
CA ASP A 121 0.03 15.23 -11.56
C ASP A 121 1.38 14.66 -12.00
N ALA A 122 1.44 14.08 -13.20
CA ALA A 122 2.68 13.54 -13.76
C ALA A 122 3.77 14.63 -13.90
N ALA A 123 3.40 15.89 -14.08
CA ALA A 123 4.33 17.01 -14.15
C ALA A 123 5.11 17.23 -12.83
N ASP A 124 4.55 16.80 -11.69
CA ASP A 124 5.21 16.84 -10.39
C ASP A 124 6.41 15.87 -10.29
N PHE A 125 6.55 14.96 -11.24
CA PHE A 125 7.56 13.91 -11.27
C PHE A 125 8.49 14.05 -12.48
N GLY A 126 8.95 15.26 -12.76
CA GLY A 126 9.82 15.56 -13.90
C GLY A 126 11.08 14.68 -13.98
N PRO A 127 11.65 14.47 -15.18
CA PRO A 127 12.75 13.53 -15.42
C PRO A 127 14.03 13.87 -14.64
N ASP A 128 14.22 15.15 -14.32
CA ASP A 128 15.39 15.62 -13.57
C ASP A 128 15.22 15.53 -12.05
N GLN A 129 14.04 15.17 -11.57
CA GLN A 129 13.73 15.05 -10.14
C GLN A 129 13.88 13.61 -9.69
N ASP A 130 14.63 13.39 -8.60
CA ASP A 130 14.67 12.10 -7.93
C ASP A 130 13.46 11.97 -6.98
N CYS A 131 12.35 11.48 -7.53
CA CYS A 131 11.10 11.26 -6.82
C CYS A 131 10.81 9.77 -6.56
N THR A 132 11.74 8.87 -6.89
CA THR A 132 11.52 7.43 -6.72
C THR A 132 11.71 7.03 -5.27
N GLN A 133 10.66 6.51 -4.64
CA GLN A 133 10.72 5.86 -3.34
C GLN A 133 11.02 4.38 -3.50
N VAL A 134 11.89 3.85 -2.65
CA VAL A 134 12.17 2.41 -2.54
C VAL A 134 11.72 1.97 -1.16
N PHE A 135 11.04 0.83 -1.09
CA PHE A 135 10.50 0.31 0.16
C PHE A 135 10.43 -1.21 0.16
N LEU A 136 10.41 -1.79 1.36
CA LEU A 136 10.02 -3.19 1.57
C LEU A 136 8.53 -3.24 1.85
N THR A 137 7.85 -4.22 1.27
CA THR A 137 6.44 -4.53 1.50
C THR A 137 6.33 -5.96 2.02
N TRP A 138 5.56 -6.15 3.09
CA TRP A 138 5.11 -7.46 3.59
C TRP A 138 3.61 -7.57 3.41
N GLU A 139 3.16 -8.73 2.94
CA GLU A 139 1.75 -9.08 2.81
C GLU A 139 1.30 -9.77 4.08
N LEU A 140 0.65 -9.04 4.97
CA LEU A 140 0.11 -9.58 6.21
C LEU A 140 -1.24 -10.24 5.95
N PRO A 141 -1.42 -11.54 6.27
CA PRO A 141 -2.70 -12.22 6.04
C PRO A 141 -3.81 -11.52 6.84
N ILE A 142 -4.80 -10.97 6.16
CA ILE A 142 -5.87 -10.21 6.80
C ILE A 142 -6.76 -11.11 7.67
N GLU A 143 -6.88 -12.40 7.33
CA GLU A 143 -7.60 -13.43 8.11
C GLU A 143 -6.91 -13.76 9.45
N HIS A 144 -5.65 -13.35 9.64
CA HIS A 144 -4.97 -13.57 10.90
C HIS A 144 -5.64 -12.71 11.98
N ALA A 145 -6.11 -13.35 13.05
CA ALA A 145 -6.90 -12.70 14.10
C ALA A 145 -6.23 -11.45 14.70
N ASP A 146 -4.89 -11.45 14.81
CA ASP A 146 -4.15 -10.29 15.31
C ASP A 146 -4.12 -9.16 14.27
N VAL A 147 -4.06 -9.47 12.97
CA VAL A 147 -4.10 -8.46 11.90
C VAL A 147 -5.46 -7.81 11.86
N GLY A 148 -6.55 -8.59 11.81
CA GLY A 148 -7.92 -8.09 11.87
C GLY A 148 -8.15 -7.20 13.10
N ARG A 149 -7.70 -7.65 14.28
CA ARG A 149 -7.82 -6.88 15.53
C ARG A 149 -7.07 -5.54 15.49
N VAL A 150 -5.84 -5.53 14.95
CA VAL A 150 -5.01 -4.30 14.87
C VAL A 150 -5.61 -3.32 13.87
N LEU A 151 -6.07 -3.80 12.72
CA LEU A 151 -6.70 -2.98 11.68
C LEU A 151 -8.15 -2.64 12.00
N ARG A 152 -8.75 -3.30 13.01
CA ARG A 152 -10.19 -3.21 13.35
C ARG A 152 -11.07 -3.59 12.16
N VAL A 153 -10.69 -4.64 11.47
CA VAL A 153 -11.44 -5.24 10.36
C VAL A 153 -12.15 -6.46 10.92
N ASP A 154 -13.47 -6.49 10.82
CA ASP A 154 -14.27 -7.67 11.07
C ASP A 154 -14.55 -8.36 9.73
N PHE A 155 -14.19 -9.63 9.64
CA PHE A 155 -14.50 -10.44 8.47
C PHE A 155 -15.89 -11.03 8.62
N ASP A 156 -16.78 -10.65 7.73
CA ASP A 156 -18.03 -11.38 7.52
C ASP A 156 -17.72 -12.61 6.66
N ILE A 157 -17.33 -13.70 7.31
CA ILE A 157 -17.17 -14.98 6.63
C ILE A 157 -18.56 -15.65 6.59
N ASP A 158 -19.41 -15.21 5.68
CA ASP A 158 -20.58 -16.01 5.30
C ASP A 158 -20.14 -17.06 4.27
N PRO A 159 -20.05 -18.35 4.67
CA PRO A 159 -19.65 -19.42 3.75
C PRO A 159 -20.58 -19.56 2.53
N SER A 160 -21.81 -19.03 2.62
CA SER A 160 -22.77 -19.07 1.52
C SER A 160 -22.49 -18.03 0.44
N THR A 161 -21.84 -16.92 0.81
CA THR A 161 -21.46 -15.87 -0.12
C THR A 161 -20.02 -16.00 -0.61
N SER A 162 -19.12 -16.57 0.19
CA SER A 162 -17.71 -16.74 -0.16
C SER A 162 -17.47 -17.63 -1.39
N LEU A 163 -18.37 -18.62 -1.62
CA LEU A 163 -18.32 -19.49 -2.80
C LEU A 163 -18.80 -18.81 -4.11
N GLN A 164 -19.39 -17.61 -4.03
CA GLN A 164 -19.93 -16.87 -5.17
C GLN A 164 -19.01 -15.72 -5.61
N LEU A 165 -17.97 -15.43 -4.83
CA LEU A 165 -17.00 -14.37 -5.13
C LEU A 165 -15.78 -15.02 -5.79
N ASP A 166 -15.84 -15.20 -7.11
CA ASP A 166 -14.71 -15.69 -7.91
C ASP A 166 -13.50 -14.72 -7.88
N GLU A 167 -13.73 -13.50 -7.42
CA GLU A 167 -12.70 -12.46 -7.21
C GLU A 167 -13.09 -11.57 -6.03
N GLU A 168 -12.13 -11.16 -5.23
CA GLU A 168 -12.31 -10.19 -4.16
C GLU A 168 -12.60 -8.80 -4.75
N GLN A 169 -13.85 -8.55 -5.06
CA GLN A 169 -14.31 -7.29 -5.60
C GLN A 169 -14.84 -6.39 -4.49
N VAL A 170 -14.28 -5.19 -4.39
CA VAL A 170 -14.91 -4.15 -3.58
C VAL A 170 -16.23 -3.77 -4.22
N ARG A 171 -17.31 -3.81 -3.43
CA ARG A 171 -18.66 -3.49 -3.90
C ARG A 171 -19.25 -2.32 -3.12
N LEU A 172 -19.90 -1.42 -3.83
CA LEU A 172 -20.67 -0.32 -3.26
C LEU A 172 -22.16 -0.55 -3.61
N ASN A 173 -23.01 -0.73 -2.58
CA ASN A 173 -24.43 -1.02 -2.77
C ASN A 173 -24.70 -2.21 -3.73
N GLY A 174 -23.88 -3.25 -3.63
CA GLY A 174 -24.01 -4.47 -4.43
C GLY A 174 -23.46 -4.40 -5.86
N ALA A 175 -22.98 -3.24 -6.32
CA ALA A 175 -22.33 -3.07 -7.62
C ALA A 175 -20.80 -2.99 -7.47
N PRO A 176 -20.02 -3.49 -8.44
CA PRO A 176 -18.56 -3.31 -8.44
C PRO A 176 -18.19 -1.84 -8.29
N ALA A 177 -17.28 -1.55 -7.37
CA ALA A 177 -16.83 -0.20 -7.08
C ALA A 177 -15.42 0.04 -7.65
N LEU A 178 -15.19 1.25 -8.13
CA LEU A 178 -13.93 1.74 -8.66
C LEU A 178 -13.49 2.97 -7.87
N VAL A 179 -12.20 3.21 -7.81
CA VAL A 179 -11.63 4.42 -7.22
C VAL A 179 -11.38 5.46 -8.31
N GLY A 180 -11.88 6.67 -8.09
CA GLY A 180 -11.59 7.81 -8.98
C GLY A 180 -10.10 8.19 -8.89
N PRO A 181 -9.33 8.10 -9.99
CA PRO A 181 -7.88 8.25 -9.97
C PRO A 181 -7.42 9.66 -9.54
N ASP A 182 -8.28 10.66 -9.70
CA ASP A 182 -7.97 12.05 -9.35
C ASP A 182 -8.47 12.46 -7.97
N SER A 183 -9.44 11.72 -7.40
CA SER A 183 -10.12 12.12 -6.15
C SER A 183 -9.99 11.11 -5.01
N GLY A 184 -9.68 9.84 -5.33
CA GLY A 184 -9.70 8.75 -4.38
C GLY A 184 -11.09 8.37 -3.85
N ARG A 185 -12.16 8.89 -4.45
CA ARG A 185 -13.52 8.56 -4.06
C ARG A 185 -14.00 7.31 -4.79
N TRP A 186 -14.79 6.53 -4.07
CA TRP A 186 -15.47 5.38 -4.64
C TRP A 186 -16.59 5.83 -5.57
N PHE A 187 -16.74 5.14 -6.69
CA PHE A 187 -17.89 5.28 -7.58
C PHE A 187 -18.27 3.91 -8.17
N THR A 188 -19.52 3.77 -8.61
CA THR A 188 -19.97 2.61 -9.36
C THR A 188 -19.96 2.92 -10.86
N GLY A 189 -19.72 1.91 -11.70
CA GLY A 189 -19.63 2.09 -13.16
C GLY A 189 -20.85 2.73 -13.84
N ASN A 190 -21.96 2.92 -13.10
CA ASN A 190 -23.17 3.58 -13.56
C ASN A 190 -23.24 5.08 -13.24
N GLY A 191 -22.13 5.71 -12.87
CA GLY A 191 -22.02 7.17 -12.80
C GLY A 191 -22.68 7.84 -11.59
N SER A 192 -23.11 7.10 -10.58
CA SER A 192 -23.66 7.67 -9.34
C SER A 192 -22.56 7.78 -8.29
N SER A 193 -22.04 9.00 -8.08
CA SER A 193 -21.22 9.31 -6.91
C SER A 193 -22.12 9.20 -5.66
N PRO A 194 -21.72 8.49 -4.60
CA PRO A 194 -22.39 8.66 -3.31
C PRO A 194 -22.09 10.05 -2.76
N CYS A 195 -23.12 10.69 -2.22
CA CYS A 195 -23.02 11.96 -1.48
C CYS A 195 -22.13 11.83 -0.26
#